data_25a30ff57e4e25fa33062c58a5516ef7
#
_entry.id   25a30ff57e4e25fa33062c58a5516ef7
#
_cell.length_a   1.000
_cell.length_b   1.000
_cell.length_c   1.000
_cell.angle_alpha   90.00
_cell.angle_beta   90.00
_cell.angle_gamma   90.00
#
_symmetry.space_group_name_H-M   'P 1'
#
loop_
_entity.id
_entity.type
_entity.pdbx_description
1 polymer ?
#
loop_
_entity_poly.entity_id
_entity_poly.type
_entity_poly.pdbx_seq_one_letter_code
_entity_poly.pdbx_strand_id
1 'polypeptide(L)'
;MVVFRQRFASMLYNSMILQALLIWMTSLIMGGYSALVSLALSSLSLMLMWMCAIGFSVLVAFVLPLVSSSPIPFISSPWLVVGLFGAPAVLGAFTGQHVGYLILLKHLTKTFSRRNRNLPLVVREDLAKLDAERWLFKAGLMQWLVLLIVGNFYKIGSSYLALAWLATPAFAYGLLEATLSPARLPKPLKTLTLLIGLSVPFLLSSGIIIHLVATLIGTAVRLERSPGSNPEWLGNVIVAIFIAAIACLTLVYLLSYIHISGAKMPLIVTTCLLFGISLAVVQLGVVPPFNEDTARAINVVHIVDMTGARGEMQEPASHISLFSTTPGSLVKEVEQIGEGFTCGTDKPLDFVTFLVKYGCWSDKNANIGWHETDIPLIHVEDDTKGDNRVSHVSIDTKLSTRWTLGINTDEVEDFQLKDGREELVPIGDKSNVDGWHIIQFSGGKKSPRKFSLMLFWAANNHTGMSDSNREKKPLLKLRTDVDTLTLPTETVLGKLPHWCSLFGKSTSPLNLAFLTSLAVDF
;
A
#
# COMPACT_ATOMS: atom_id res chain seq x y z
N MET A 1 27.98 11.44 3.76
CA MET A 1 27.09 11.46 4.94
C MET A 1 27.84 12.11 6.08
N VAL A 2 27.43 13.30 6.53
CA VAL A 2 28.08 13.99 7.66
C VAL A 2 27.49 13.42 8.94
N VAL A 3 28.27 12.66 9.69
CA VAL A 3 27.85 12.06 10.97
C VAL A 3 28.16 13.07 12.08
N PHE A 4 27.13 13.76 12.54
CA PHE A 4 27.25 14.60 13.75
C PHE A 4 27.03 13.73 15.00
N ARG A 5 27.83 14.00 16.06
CA ARG A 5 27.53 13.40 17.37
C ARG A 5 26.12 13.84 17.80
N GLN A 6 25.29 12.90 18.25
CA GLN A 6 23.88 13.14 18.61
C GLN A 6 23.70 14.32 19.59
N ARG A 7 24.63 14.49 20.54
CA ARG A 7 24.63 15.65 21.47
C ARG A 7 24.78 16.97 20.74
N PHE A 8 25.70 17.05 19.75
CA PHE A 8 25.91 18.28 19.00
C PHE A 8 24.70 18.63 18.14
N ALA A 9 24.10 17.65 17.47
CA ALA A 9 22.88 17.83 16.70
C ALA A 9 21.72 18.32 17.56
N SER A 10 21.52 17.74 18.74
CA SER A 10 20.48 18.16 19.68
C SER A 10 20.70 19.58 20.22
N MET A 11 21.94 19.96 20.51
CA MET A 11 22.28 21.34 20.91
C MET A 11 21.97 22.34 19.79
N LEU A 12 22.31 22.00 18.54
CA LEU A 12 22.01 22.84 17.38
C LEU A 12 20.51 23.01 17.19
N TYR A 13 19.74 21.91 17.24
CA TYR A 13 18.29 21.95 17.12
C TYR A 13 17.65 22.78 18.24
N ASN A 14 18.04 22.57 19.49
CA ASN A 14 17.53 23.33 20.63
C ASN A 14 17.86 24.83 20.51
N SER A 15 19.06 25.18 20.07
CA SER A 15 19.46 26.57 19.82
C SER A 15 18.57 27.21 18.74
N MET A 16 18.37 26.54 17.61
CA MET A 16 17.53 27.05 16.53
C MET A 16 16.05 27.15 16.92
N ILE A 17 15.54 26.17 17.65
CA ILE A 17 14.18 26.21 18.21
C ILE A 17 14.01 27.41 19.15
N LEU A 18 14.95 27.61 20.08
CA LEU A 18 14.92 28.72 21.02
C LEU A 18 14.97 30.08 20.29
N GLN A 19 15.86 30.24 19.33
CA GLN A 19 15.97 31.47 18.53
C GLN A 19 14.67 31.74 17.74
N ALA A 20 14.12 30.73 17.09
CA ALA A 20 12.86 30.85 16.35
C ALA A 20 11.70 31.24 17.28
N LEU A 21 11.57 30.60 18.45
CA LEU A 21 10.54 30.94 19.44
C LEU A 21 10.70 32.36 19.99
N LEU A 22 11.92 32.82 20.28
CA LEU A 22 12.19 34.19 20.72
C LEU A 22 11.78 35.21 19.65
N ILE A 23 12.14 34.98 18.39
CA ILE A 23 11.74 35.86 17.27
C ILE A 23 10.23 35.90 17.13
N TRP A 24 9.55 34.75 17.25
CA TRP A 24 8.10 34.70 17.21
C TRP A 24 7.45 35.44 18.37
N MET A 25 7.91 35.20 19.59
CA MET A 25 7.38 35.86 20.78
C MET A 25 7.55 37.38 20.72
N THR A 26 8.73 37.86 20.33
CA THR A 26 8.97 39.32 20.14
C THR A 26 8.05 39.90 19.06
N SER A 27 7.89 39.22 17.92
CA SER A 27 6.98 39.64 16.84
C SER A 27 5.52 39.73 17.29
N LEU A 28 5.06 38.82 18.15
CA LEU A 28 3.69 38.83 18.70
C LEU A 28 3.50 39.91 19.75
N ILE A 29 4.49 40.13 20.64
CA ILE A 29 4.44 41.19 21.66
C ILE A 29 4.38 42.55 20.99
N MET A 30 5.25 42.80 20.02
CA MET A 30 5.29 44.07 19.28
C MET A 30 4.04 44.34 18.44
N GLY A 31 3.44 43.29 17.87
CA GLY A 31 2.23 43.38 17.02
C GLY A 31 0.92 43.38 17.79
N GLY A 32 0.92 42.95 19.07
CA GLY A 32 -0.25 42.92 19.94
C GLY A 32 -1.38 42.03 19.43
N TYR A 33 -2.62 42.37 19.76
CA TYR A 33 -3.80 41.60 19.39
C TYR A 33 -3.96 41.36 17.88
N SER A 34 -3.61 42.36 17.05
CA SER A 34 -3.66 42.23 15.60
C SER A 34 -2.74 41.13 15.07
N ALA A 35 -1.54 40.99 15.64
CA ALA A 35 -0.59 39.94 15.26
C ALA A 35 -1.10 38.53 15.66
N LEU A 36 -1.72 38.40 16.84
CA LEU A 36 -2.32 37.14 17.26
C LEU A 36 -3.45 36.68 16.31
N VAL A 37 -4.33 37.59 15.92
CA VAL A 37 -5.41 37.28 14.96
C VAL A 37 -4.82 36.92 13.59
N SER A 38 -3.79 37.65 13.12
CA SER A 38 -3.13 37.33 11.85
C SER A 38 -2.41 35.98 11.87
N LEU A 39 -1.81 35.62 13.02
CA LEU A 39 -1.26 34.27 13.24
C LEU A 39 -2.32 33.19 13.18
N ALA A 40 -3.44 33.38 13.89
CA ALA A 40 -4.55 32.42 13.87
C ALA A 40 -5.13 32.23 12.45
N LEU A 41 -5.32 33.32 11.70
CA LEU A 41 -5.84 33.26 10.32
C LEU A 41 -4.82 32.64 9.35
N SER A 42 -3.53 32.88 9.53
CA SER A 42 -2.50 32.24 8.72
C SER A 42 -2.36 30.73 9.02
N SER A 43 -2.53 30.35 10.29
CA SER A 43 -2.61 28.93 10.70
C SER A 43 -3.86 28.24 10.13
N LEU A 44 -5.00 28.94 10.13
CA LEU A 44 -6.22 28.45 9.46
C LEU A 44 -6.00 28.26 7.96
N SER A 45 -5.32 29.21 7.30
CA SER A 45 -4.94 29.06 5.88
C SER A 45 -4.08 27.83 5.61
N LEU A 46 -3.15 27.53 6.53
CA LEU A 46 -2.31 26.33 6.45
C LEU A 46 -3.17 25.05 6.63
N MET A 47 -4.10 25.03 7.58
CA MET A 47 -5.02 23.88 7.75
C MET A 47 -5.89 23.66 6.51
N LEU A 48 -6.46 24.73 5.94
CA LEU A 48 -7.25 24.64 4.71
C LEU A 48 -6.42 24.13 3.53
N MET A 49 -5.14 24.54 3.42
CA MET A 49 -4.20 24.04 2.43
C MET A 49 -4.04 22.51 2.55
N TRP A 50 -3.80 22.00 3.75
CA TRP A 50 -3.66 20.56 4.00
C TRP A 50 -4.95 19.79 3.72
N MET A 51 -6.09 20.27 4.21
CA MET A 51 -7.37 19.59 4.01
C MET A 51 -7.75 19.50 2.54
N CYS A 52 -7.60 20.59 1.78
CA CYS A 52 -7.92 20.59 0.35
C CYS A 52 -6.92 19.75 -0.46
N ALA A 53 -5.62 19.78 -0.14
CA ALA A 53 -4.62 18.97 -0.81
C ALA A 53 -4.90 17.48 -0.65
N ILE A 54 -5.12 17.04 0.58
CA ILE A 54 -5.47 15.64 0.88
C ILE A 54 -6.81 15.30 0.24
N GLY A 55 -7.84 16.15 0.39
CA GLY A 55 -9.16 15.90 -0.16
C GLY A 55 -9.16 15.69 -1.68
N PHE A 56 -8.47 16.54 -2.44
CA PHE A 56 -8.40 16.41 -3.90
C PHE A 56 -7.64 15.17 -4.33
N SER A 57 -6.51 14.86 -3.68
CA SER A 57 -5.73 13.66 -3.99
C SER A 57 -6.46 12.38 -3.65
N VAL A 58 -7.13 12.34 -2.49
CA VAL A 58 -7.93 11.19 -2.06
C VAL A 58 -9.15 10.98 -2.96
N LEU A 59 -9.81 12.06 -3.41
CA LEU A 59 -10.90 11.96 -4.36
C LEU A 59 -10.46 11.26 -5.65
N VAL A 60 -9.29 11.64 -6.18
CA VAL A 60 -8.71 10.98 -7.38
C VAL A 60 -8.39 9.52 -7.07
N ALA A 61 -7.84 9.21 -5.89
CA ALA A 61 -7.52 7.85 -5.48
C ALA A 61 -8.74 6.91 -5.44
N PHE A 62 -9.90 7.42 -5.03
CA PHE A 62 -11.18 6.67 -5.06
C PHE A 62 -11.70 6.45 -6.48
N VAL A 63 -11.52 7.42 -7.38
CA VAL A 63 -12.04 7.35 -8.75
C VAL A 63 -11.12 6.53 -9.66
N LEU A 64 -9.83 6.48 -9.37
CA LEU A 64 -8.82 5.86 -10.22
C LEU A 64 -9.11 4.38 -10.57
N PRO A 65 -9.52 3.49 -9.64
CA PRO A 65 -9.86 2.11 -9.96
C PRO A 65 -11.07 1.96 -10.90
N LEU A 66 -11.99 2.95 -10.90
CA LEU A 66 -13.17 2.94 -11.77
C LEU A 66 -12.83 3.30 -13.23
N VAL A 67 -11.72 4.00 -13.43
CA VAL A 67 -11.30 4.54 -14.73
C VAL A 67 -10.16 3.74 -15.34
N SER A 68 -9.34 3.09 -14.50
CA SER A 68 -8.16 2.33 -14.91
C SER A 68 -8.47 0.84 -15.05
N SER A 69 -7.81 0.19 -16.01
CA SER A 69 -7.86 -1.27 -16.18
C SER A 69 -7.06 -2.05 -15.13
N SER A 70 -6.29 -1.35 -14.31
CA SER A 70 -5.51 -1.93 -13.20
C SER A 70 -5.73 -1.09 -11.95
N PRO A 71 -5.92 -1.70 -10.77
CA PRO A 71 -6.09 -0.95 -9.52
C PRO A 71 -4.91 -0.03 -9.20
N ILE A 72 -3.69 -0.43 -9.57
CA ILE A 72 -2.46 0.37 -9.38
C ILE A 72 -1.75 0.56 -10.73
N PRO A 73 -2.13 1.58 -11.54
CA PRO A 73 -1.60 1.75 -12.90
C PRO A 73 -0.16 2.30 -12.94
N PHE A 74 0.40 2.76 -11.82
CA PHE A 74 1.70 3.43 -11.73
C PHE A 74 2.84 2.51 -11.23
N ILE A 75 2.66 1.17 -11.23
CA ILE A 75 3.67 0.21 -10.77
C ILE A 75 4.93 0.30 -11.63
N SER A 76 4.79 0.22 -12.96
CA SER A 76 5.92 0.29 -13.89
C SER A 76 6.50 1.69 -14.05
N SER A 77 5.72 2.70 -13.72
CA SER A 77 6.08 4.10 -13.98
C SER A 77 5.74 5.00 -12.79
N PRO A 78 6.62 5.02 -11.76
CA PRO A 78 6.42 5.79 -10.52
C PRO A 78 6.20 7.29 -10.73
N TRP A 79 6.68 7.86 -11.85
CA TRP A 79 6.47 9.28 -12.18
C TRP A 79 4.99 9.64 -12.39
N LEU A 80 4.14 8.68 -12.79
CA LEU A 80 2.70 8.88 -12.92
C LEU A 80 2.03 9.32 -11.60
N VAL A 81 2.60 8.93 -10.47
CA VAL A 81 2.13 9.34 -9.14
C VAL A 81 2.15 10.87 -8.98
N VAL A 82 3.15 11.53 -9.58
CA VAL A 82 3.26 13.00 -9.54
C VAL A 82 2.10 13.66 -10.30
N GLY A 83 1.73 13.12 -11.45
CA GLY A 83 0.60 13.65 -12.22
C GLY A 83 -0.76 13.27 -11.65
N LEU A 84 -0.93 12.01 -11.23
CA LEU A 84 -2.21 11.49 -10.74
C LEU A 84 -2.58 12.03 -9.35
N PHE A 85 -1.62 12.13 -8.43
CA PHE A 85 -1.88 12.55 -7.05
C PHE A 85 -1.19 13.86 -6.70
N GLY A 86 0.01 14.13 -7.25
CA GLY A 86 0.75 15.35 -6.98
C GLY A 86 0.08 16.59 -7.59
N ALA A 87 -0.39 16.52 -8.83
CA ALA A 87 -1.06 17.65 -9.46
C ALA A 87 -2.39 18.03 -8.75
N PRO A 88 -3.31 17.08 -8.43
CA PRO A 88 -4.46 17.37 -7.59
C PRO A 88 -4.10 17.90 -6.20
N ALA A 89 -3.04 17.38 -5.57
CA ALA A 89 -2.56 17.88 -4.29
C ALA A 89 -2.15 19.34 -4.36
N VAL A 90 -1.37 19.72 -5.38
CA VAL A 90 -0.93 21.11 -5.61
C VAL A 90 -2.12 22.03 -5.87
N LEU A 91 -3.07 21.59 -6.70
CA LEU A 91 -4.29 22.36 -6.98
C LEU A 91 -5.14 22.53 -5.71
N GLY A 92 -5.32 21.48 -4.92
CA GLY A 92 -6.02 21.53 -3.64
C GLY A 92 -5.31 22.43 -2.63
N ALA A 93 -3.97 22.29 -2.50
CA ALA A 93 -3.17 23.13 -1.63
C ALA A 93 -3.28 24.61 -1.99
N PHE A 94 -3.18 24.93 -3.29
CA PHE A 94 -3.36 26.29 -3.78
C PHE A 94 -4.78 26.82 -3.47
N THR A 95 -5.82 26.02 -3.72
CA THR A 95 -7.21 26.41 -3.50
C THR A 95 -7.47 26.69 -2.02
N GLY A 96 -7.07 25.78 -1.13
CA GLY A 96 -7.24 25.92 0.32
C GLY A 96 -6.48 27.12 0.88
N GLN A 97 -5.20 27.31 0.46
CA GLN A 97 -4.40 28.44 0.87
C GLN A 97 -4.97 29.76 0.31
N HIS A 98 -5.52 29.77 -0.91
CA HIS A 98 -6.14 30.95 -1.52
C HIS A 98 -7.36 31.42 -0.73
N VAL A 99 -8.22 30.50 -0.31
CA VAL A 99 -9.37 30.83 0.56
C VAL A 99 -8.88 31.46 1.86
N GLY A 100 -7.91 30.83 2.51
CA GLY A 100 -7.32 31.39 3.74
C GLY A 100 -6.65 32.74 3.53
N TYR A 101 -5.94 32.94 2.40
CA TYR A 101 -5.36 34.22 1.99
C TYR A 101 -6.43 35.32 1.87
N LEU A 102 -7.57 35.04 1.24
CA LEU A 102 -8.65 36.04 1.10
C LEU A 102 -9.24 36.46 2.46
N ILE A 103 -9.40 35.50 3.38
CA ILE A 103 -9.86 35.79 4.76
C ILE A 103 -8.86 36.66 5.48
N LEU A 104 -7.58 36.30 5.43
CA LEU A 104 -6.48 37.06 6.04
C LEU A 104 -6.36 38.47 5.45
N LEU A 105 -6.41 38.58 4.13
CA LEU A 105 -6.34 39.86 3.41
C LEU A 105 -7.48 40.81 3.82
N LYS A 106 -8.71 40.30 3.92
CA LYS A 106 -9.89 41.07 4.38
C LYS A 106 -9.68 41.61 5.81
N HIS A 107 -9.12 40.79 6.69
CA HIS A 107 -8.80 41.21 8.06
C HIS A 107 -7.72 42.30 8.07
N LEU A 108 -6.62 42.12 7.34
CA LEU A 108 -5.50 43.07 7.27
C LEU A 108 -5.94 44.41 6.64
N THR A 109 -6.68 44.38 5.55
CA THR A 109 -7.21 45.60 4.90
C THR A 109 -8.05 46.41 5.89
N LYS A 110 -8.91 45.75 6.68
CA LYS A 110 -9.70 46.41 7.74
C LYS A 110 -8.81 47.02 8.83
N THR A 111 -7.76 46.30 9.24
CA THR A 111 -6.80 46.76 10.26
C THR A 111 -5.98 47.96 9.78
N PHE A 112 -5.44 47.92 8.56
CA PHE A 112 -4.71 49.03 7.95
C PHE A 112 -5.60 50.23 7.70
N SER A 113 -6.85 50.06 7.32
CA SER A 113 -7.84 51.12 7.16
C SER A 113 -8.12 51.88 8.46
N ARG A 114 -8.08 51.20 9.59
CA ARG A 114 -8.27 51.81 10.92
C ARG A 114 -7.02 52.52 11.42
N ARG A 115 -5.84 51.93 11.18
CA ARG A 115 -4.56 52.41 11.72
C ARG A 115 -3.95 53.58 10.91
N ASN A 116 -4.07 53.53 9.56
CA ASN A 116 -3.38 54.45 8.64
C ASN A 116 -4.38 55.21 7.76
N ARG A 117 -5.25 56.02 8.38
CA ARG A 117 -6.29 56.81 7.66
C ARG A 117 -5.74 57.81 6.66
N ASN A 118 -4.52 58.29 6.84
CA ASN A 118 -3.89 59.32 6.04
C ASN A 118 -3.25 58.80 4.72
N LEU A 119 -3.17 57.46 4.54
CA LEU A 119 -2.56 56.89 3.31
C LEU A 119 -3.63 56.70 2.23
N PRO A 120 -3.28 56.86 0.92
CA PRO A 120 -4.15 56.52 -0.19
C PRO A 120 -4.62 55.06 -0.13
N LEU A 121 -5.84 54.82 -0.62
CA LEU A 121 -6.47 53.50 -0.55
C LEU A 121 -5.62 52.42 -1.22
N VAL A 122 -5.02 52.70 -2.38
CA VAL A 122 -4.18 51.79 -3.16
C VAL A 122 -2.94 51.36 -2.35
N VAL A 123 -2.30 52.29 -1.68
CA VAL A 123 -1.11 52.00 -0.85
C VAL A 123 -1.47 51.12 0.34
N ARG A 124 -2.65 51.33 0.95
CA ARG A 124 -3.15 50.50 2.08
C ARG A 124 -3.42 49.08 1.64
N GLU A 125 -4.01 48.88 0.46
CA GLU A 125 -4.27 47.56 -0.10
C GLU A 125 -2.97 46.82 -0.44
N ASP A 126 -2.00 47.50 -1.03
CA ASP A 126 -0.73 46.87 -1.37
C ASP A 126 0.09 46.51 -0.12
N LEU A 127 0.06 47.34 0.92
CA LEU A 127 0.64 46.98 2.23
C LEU A 127 -0.06 45.80 2.86
N ALA A 128 -1.38 45.71 2.78
CA ALA A 128 -2.12 44.56 3.30
C ALA A 128 -1.79 43.26 2.53
N LYS A 129 -1.60 43.31 1.21
CA LYS A 129 -1.15 42.15 0.41
C LYS A 129 0.25 41.69 0.81
N LEU A 130 1.19 42.63 0.99
CA LEU A 130 2.54 42.28 1.43
C LEU A 130 2.56 41.67 2.84
N ASP A 131 1.77 42.23 3.76
CA ASP A 131 1.70 41.70 5.12
C ASP A 131 1.00 40.32 5.16
N ALA A 132 -0.02 40.09 4.31
CA ALA A 132 -0.62 38.79 4.15
C ALA A 132 0.38 37.73 3.66
N GLU A 133 1.24 38.07 2.68
CA GLU A 133 2.31 37.17 2.23
C GLU A 133 3.27 36.82 3.37
N ARG A 134 3.68 37.84 4.14
CA ARG A 134 4.58 37.63 5.30
C ARG A 134 3.96 36.67 6.32
N TRP A 135 2.68 36.79 6.63
CA TRP A 135 2.01 35.89 7.56
C TRP A 135 1.86 34.49 7.01
N LEU A 136 1.57 34.31 5.71
CA LEU A 136 1.55 32.99 5.08
C LEU A 136 2.94 32.34 5.06
N PHE A 137 3.99 33.11 4.78
CA PHE A 137 5.36 32.61 4.84
C PHE A 137 5.75 32.22 6.26
N LYS A 138 5.39 33.03 7.26
CA LYS A 138 5.57 32.70 8.69
C LYS A 138 4.81 31.43 9.07
N ALA A 139 3.60 31.19 8.56
CA ALA A 139 2.87 29.95 8.80
C ALA A 139 3.63 28.72 8.26
N GLY A 140 4.27 28.84 7.09
CA GLY A 140 5.16 27.80 6.57
C GLY A 140 6.38 27.55 7.47
N LEU A 141 7.00 28.59 8.00
CA LEU A 141 8.09 28.46 8.99
C LEU A 141 7.60 27.77 10.27
N MET A 142 6.40 28.11 10.75
CA MET A 142 5.79 27.49 11.91
C MET A 142 5.56 25.98 11.71
N GLN A 143 5.10 25.58 10.54
CA GLN A 143 4.93 24.15 10.18
C GLN A 143 6.26 23.39 10.36
N TRP A 144 7.34 23.89 9.81
CA TRP A 144 8.65 23.25 9.91
C TRP A 144 9.27 23.34 11.32
N LEU A 145 8.99 24.42 12.06
CA LEU A 145 9.39 24.55 13.47
C LEU A 145 8.71 23.48 14.34
N VAL A 146 7.41 23.26 14.16
CA VAL A 146 6.67 22.20 14.87
C VAL A 146 7.28 20.84 14.54
N LEU A 147 7.55 20.54 13.27
CA LEU A 147 8.20 19.30 12.85
C LEU A 147 9.60 19.13 13.45
N LEU A 148 10.39 20.22 13.55
CA LEU A 148 11.69 20.18 14.19
C LEU A 148 11.60 19.92 15.69
N ILE A 149 10.62 20.53 16.39
CA ILE A 149 10.37 20.31 17.82
C ILE A 149 9.99 18.84 18.05
N VAL A 150 9.02 18.32 17.29
CA VAL A 150 8.56 16.93 17.39
C VAL A 150 9.70 15.97 17.06
N GLY A 151 10.43 16.20 15.97
CA GLY A 151 11.55 15.36 15.56
C GLY A 151 12.69 15.34 16.57
N ASN A 152 13.00 16.48 17.20
CA ASN A 152 14.00 16.57 18.25
C ASN A 152 13.56 15.89 19.56
N PHE A 153 12.28 16.03 19.92
CA PHE A 153 11.69 15.39 21.10
C PHE A 153 11.74 13.86 21.01
N TYR A 154 11.32 13.31 19.86
CA TYR A 154 11.35 11.87 19.60
C TYR A 154 12.72 11.37 19.11
N LYS A 155 13.74 12.21 19.05
CA LYS A 155 15.11 11.87 18.59
C LYS A 155 15.14 11.24 17.20
N ILE A 156 14.28 11.72 16.29
CA ILE A 156 14.19 11.23 14.91
C ILE A 156 15.44 11.66 14.14
N GLY A 157 16.16 10.70 13.54
CA GLY A 157 17.41 10.97 12.83
C GLY A 157 17.27 11.92 11.62
N SER A 158 16.10 11.99 10.97
CA SER A 158 15.81 12.87 9.84
C SER A 158 15.45 14.32 10.22
N SER A 159 15.49 14.71 11.49
CA SER A 159 15.15 16.06 11.96
C SER A 159 16.01 17.16 11.33
N TYR A 160 17.20 16.81 10.79
CA TYR A 160 18.03 17.75 10.03
C TYR A 160 17.34 18.29 8.77
N LEU A 161 16.38 17.54 8.18
CA LEU A 161 15.58 18.03 7.07
C LEU A 161 14.65 19.15 7.52
N ALA A 162 13.97 18.99 8.65
CA ALA A 162 13.14 20.05 9.21
C ALA A 162 13.97 21.30 9.54
N LEU A 163 15.18 21.12 10.05
CA LEU A 163 16.12 22.23 10.25
C LEU A 163 16.46 22.93 8.93
N ALA A 164 16.80 22.19 7.87
CA ALA A 164 17.13 22.76 6.57
C ALA A 164 15.94 23.52 5.98
N TRP A 165 14.74 22.95 6.01
CA TRP A 165 13.50 23.59 5.55
C TRP A 165 13.06 24.79 6.40
N LEU A 166 13.50 24.89 7.64
CA LEU A 166 13.28 26.05 8.51
C LEU A 166 14.33 27.13 8.28
N ALA A 167 15.61 26.77 8.34
CA ALA A 167 16.70 27.75 8.40
C ALA A 167 16.98 28.43 7.06
N THR A 168 17.07 27.66 5.94
CA THR A 168 17.49 28.23 4.65
C THR A 168 16.46 29.19 4.04
N PRO A 169 15.12 28.86 4.04
CA PRO A 169 14.12 29.82 3.58
C PRO A 169 13.98 31.03 4.52
N ALA A 170 14.10 30.83 5.84
CA ALA A 170 14.08 31.95 6.80
C ALA A 170 15.24 32.91 6.58
N PHE A 171 16.44 32.38 6.33
CA PHE A 171 17.62 33.19 6.04
C PHE A 171 17.48 33.97 4.71
N ALA A 172 17.04 33.29 3.64
CA ALA A 172 16.81 33.92 2.34
C ALA A 172 15.75 35.03 2.41
N TYR A 173 14.63 34.77 3.11
CA TYR A 173 13.58 35.75 3.29
C TYR A 173 14.01 36.92 4.19
N GLY A 174 14.71 36.61 5.29
CA GLY A 174 15.26 37.64 6.20
C GLY A 174 16.27 38.54 5.52
N LEU A 175 17.12 38.00 4.64
CA LEU A 175 18.06 38.79 3.84
C LEU A 175 17.32 39.77 2.91
N LEU A 176 16.26 39.33 2.25
CA LEU A 176 15.42 40.19 1.42
C LEU A 176 14.74 41.31 2.20
N GLU A 177 14.26 41.05 3.41
CA GLU A 177 13.64 42.06 4.26
C GLU A 177 14.65 43.03 4.86
N ALA A 178 15.85 42.57 5.21
CA ALA A 178 16.89 43.40 5.85
C ALA A 178 17.62 44.33 4.85
N THR A 179 17.85 43.84 3.62
CA THR A 179 18.72 44.58 2.65
C THR A 179 17.94 45.51 1.75
N LEU A 180 16.67 45.20 1.45
CA LEU A 180 15.88 45.96 0.48
C LEU A 180 14.42 46.03 0.97
N SER A 181 13.81 47.23 0.90
CA SER A 181 12.40 47.38 1.18
C SER A 181 11.58 46.42 0.29
N PRO A 182 10.79 45.51 0.84
CA PRO A 182 10.05 44.50 0.05
C PRO A 182 9.12 45.10 -1.00
N ALA A 183 8.70 46.36 -0.81
CA ALA A 183 7.86 47.10 -1.75
C ALA A 183 8.61 47.57 -3.00
N ARG A 184 9.95 47.68 -2.94
CA ARG A 184 10.78 48.18 -4.05
C ARG A 184 11.53 47.10 -4.81
N LEU A 185 11.52 45.84 -4.31
CA LEU A 185 12.20 44.74 -4.96
C LEU A 185 11.45 44.29 -6.23
N PRO A 186 12.16 44.18 -7.37
CA PRO A 186 11.59 43.61 -8.57
C PRO A 186 11.20 42.15 -8.32
N LYS A 187 9.99 41.76 -8.78
CA LYS A 187 9.46 40.41 -8.60
C LYS A 187 10.43 39.28 -8.98
N PRO A 188 11.21 39.36 -10.11
CA PRO A 188 12.11 38.29 -10.49
C PRO A 188 13.25 38.08 -9.47
N LEU A 189 13.77 39.17 -8.86
CA LEU A 189 14.82 39.04 -7.86
C LEU A 189 14.32 38.34 -6.59
N LYS A 190 13.11 38.69 -6.16
CA LYS A 190 12.47 38.02 -5.01
C LYS A 190 12.26 36.52 -5.28
N THR A 191 11.77 36.18 -6.48
CA THR A 191 11.59 34.76 -6.90
C THR A 191 12.94 34.04 -6.90
N LEU A 192 13.97 34.63 -7.48
CA LEU A 192 15.30 34.03 -7.55
C LEU A 192 15.89 33.77 -6.16
N THR A 193 15.77 34.71 -5.24
CA THR A 193 16.29 34.54 -3.87
C THR A 193 15.53 33.45 -3.12
N LEU A 194 14.19 33.34 -3.28
CA LEU A 194 13.41 32.26 -2.71
C LEU A 194 13.82 30.90 -3.30
N LEU A 195 14.00 30.81 -4.61
CA LEU A 195 14.44 29.57 -5.27
C LEU A 195 15.82 29.13 -4.81
N ILE A 196 16.77 30.06 -4.66
CA ILE A 196 18.10 29.78 -4.11
C ILE A 196 17.97 29.27 -2.66
N GLY A 197 17.18 29.94 -1.82
CA GLY A 197 16.93 29.49 -0.45
C GLY A 197 16.26 28.12 -0.34
N LEU A 198 15.40 27.76 -1.28
CA LEU A 198 14.72 26.47 -1.34
C LEU A 198 15.55 25.37 -2.00
N SER A 199 16.61 25.71 -2.77
CA SER A 199 17.43 24.72 -3.48
C SER A 199 18.11 23.74 -2.52
N VAL A 200 18.64 24.24 -1.41
CA VAL A 200 19.36 23.41 -0.41
C VAL A 200 18.44 22.36 0.23
N PRO A 201 17.31 22.73 0.87
CA PRO A 201 16.43 21.72 1.47
C PRO A 201 15.81 20.79 0.43
N PHE A 202 15.53 21.28 -0.79
CA PHE A 202 15.01 20.45 -1.87
C PHE A 202 16.01 19.37 -2.30
N LEU A 203 17.27 19.72 -2.52
CA LEU A 203 18.32 18.76 -2.87
C LEU A 203 18.57 17.74 -1.77
N LEU A 204 18.56 18.17 -0.50
CA LEU A 204 18.71 17.28 0.65
C LEU A 204 17.54 16.32 0.80
N SER A 205 16.32 16.72 0.43
CA SER A 205 15.11 15.93 0.57
C SER A 205 14.83 15.01 -0.61
N SER A 206 15.32 15.35 -1.82
CA SER A 206 14.94 14.68 -3.07
C SER A 206 15.17 13.18 -3.06
N GLY A 207 16.35 12.72 -2.61
CA GLY A 207 16.65 11.29 -2.54
C GLY A 207 15.72 10.53 -1.57
N ILE A 208 15.40 11.16 -0.44
CA ILE A 208 14.50 10.57 0.56
C ILE A 208 13.06 10.52 0.02
N ILE A 209 12.62 11.57 -0.67
CA ILE A 209 11.28 11.62 -1.29
C ILE A 209 11.14 10.53 -2.36
N ILE A 210 12.13 10.38 -3.24
CA ILE A 210 12.12 9.34 -4.28
C ILE A 210 12.05 7.95 -3.64
N HIS A 211 12.87 7.69 -2.63
CA HIS A 211 12.87 6.40 -1.93
C HIS A 211 11.54 6.14 -1.18
N LEU A 212 10.97 7.17 -0.55
CA LEU A 212 9.68 7.10 0.11
C LEU A 212 8.56 6.76 -0.88
N VAL A 213 8.52 7.43 -2.04
CA VAL A 213 7.52 7.15 -3.09
C VAL A 213 7.63 5.71 -3.59
N ALA A 214 8.85 5.22 -3.85
CA ALA A 214 9.06 3.82 -4.26
C ALA A 214 8.58 2.82 -3.17
N THR A 215 8.86 3.13 -1.91
CA THR A 215 8.41 2.31 -0.77
C THR A 215 6.88 2.31 -0.63
N LEU A 216 6.23 3.45 -0.83
CA LEU A 216 4.77 3.60 -0.80
C LEU A 216 4.09 2.79 -1.90
N ILE A 217 4.62 2.85 -3.13
CA ILE A 217 4.13 2.03 -4.24
C ILE A 217 4.26 0.55 -3.91
N GLY A 218 5.41 0.12 -3.40
CA GLY A 218 5.62 -1.27 -2.97
C GLY A 218 4.67 -1.69 -1.83
N THR A 219 4.30 -0.77 -0.94
CA THR A 219 3.32 -1.02 0.13
C THR A 219 1.90 -1.15 -0.44
N ALA A 220 1.51 -0.26 -1.37
CA ALA A 220 0.22 -0.36 -2.06
C ALA A 220 0.08 -1.70 -2.79
N VAL A 221 1.12 -2.12 -3.53
CA VAL A 221 1.15 -3.43 -4.19
C VAL A 221 0.97 -4.58 -3.19
N ARG A 222 1.57 -4.48 -2.00
CA ARG A 222 1.43 -5.53 -0.96
C ARG A 222 0.02 -5.61 -0.37
N LEU A 223 -0.67 -4.48 -0.21
CA LEU A 223 -2.03 -4.42 0.31
C LEU A 223 -3.05 -5.05 -0.63
N GLU A 224 -2.80 -4.99 -1.94
CA GLU A 224 -3.71 -5.48 -2.97
C GLU A 224 -3.28 -6.80 -3.60
N ARG A 225 -2.41 -7.57 -2.93
CA ARG A 225 -1.92 -8.87 -3.43
C ARG A 225 -3.01 -9.90 -3.69
N SER A 226 -4.08 -9.86 -2.90
CA SER A 226 -5.18 -10.80 -3.01
C SER A 226 -6.42 -10.04 -3.46
N PRO A 227 -6.80 -10.11 -4.74
CA PRO A 227 -8.01 -9.47 -5.24
C PRO A 227 -9.23 -9.84 -4.41
N GLY A 228 -10.02 -8.83 -4.02
CA GLY A 228 -11.21 -9.01 -3.18
C GLY A 228 -10.97 -9.10 -1.66
N SER A 229 -9.72 -9.15 -1.18
CA SER A 229 -9.44 -9.14 0.27
C SER A 229 -9.50 -7.73 0.87
N ASN A 230 -9.02 -6.74 0.14
CA ASN A 230 -9.05 -5.33 0.50
C ASN A 230 -9.76 -4.52 -0.59
N PRO A 231 -10.34 -3.36 -0.25
CA PRO A 231 -10.88 -2.46 -1.26
C PRO A 231 -9.78 -1.98 -2.22
N GLU A 232 -10.01 -2.03 -3.53
CA GLU A 232 -9.04 -1.68 -4.58
C GLU A 232 -8.54 -0.22 -4.53
N TRP A 233 -9.26 0.66 -3.84
CA TRP A 233 -8.87 2.06 -3.65
C TRP A 233 -7.90 2.28 -2.49
N LEU A 234 -7.74 1.31 -1.56
CA LEU A 234 -7.01 1.51 -0.29
C LEU A 234 -5.54 1.86 -0.51
N GLY A 235 -4.87 1.11 -1.39
CA GLY A 235 -3.46 1.37 -1.73
C GLY A 235 -3.27 2.76 -2.34
N ASN A 236 -4.16 3.15 -3.24
CA ASN A 236 -4.15 4.47 -3.89
C ASN A 236 -4.34 5.61 -2.88
N VAL A 237 -5.28 5.46 -1.94
CA VAL A 237 -5.53 6.48 -0.89
C VAL A 237 -4.31 6.69 -0.01
N ILE A 238 -3.63 5.63 0.40
CA ILE A 238 -2.40 5.74 1.18
C ILE A 238 -1.35 6.53 0.40
N VAL A 239 -1.09 6.15 -0.85
CA VAL A 239 -0.13 6.88 -1.71
C VAL A 239 -0.55 8.34 -1.87
N ALA A 240 -1.83 8.63 -2.14
CA ALA A 240 -2.36 9.97 -2.33
C ALA A 240 -2.17 10.87 -1.09
N ILE A 241 -2.44 10.36 0.12
CA ILE A 241 -2.26 11.10 1.38
C ILE A 241 -0.78 11.49 1.55
N PHE A 242 0.14 10.55 1.35
CA PHE A 242 1.58 10.84 1.51
C PHE A 242 2.10 11.80 0.43
N ILE A 243 1.65 11.69 -0.81
CA ILE A 243 2.01 12.63 -1.89
C ILE A 243 1.46 14.03 -1.59
N ALA A 244 0.21 14.13 -1.10
CA ALA A 244 -0.35 15.41 -0.68
C ALA A 244 0.43 16.02 0.49
N ALA A 245 0.86 15.20 1.46
CA ALA A 245 1.71 15.64 2.55
C ALA A 245 3.06 16.18 2.06
N ILE A 246 3.73 15.47 1.14
CA ILE A 246 4.98 15.93 0.52
C ILE A 246 4.76 17.27 -0.20
N ALA A 247 3.69 17.41 -0.99
CA ALA A 247 3.36 18.64 -1.69
C ALA A 247 3.12 19.80 -0.70
N CYS A 248 2.36 19.60 0.37
CA CYS A 248 2.12 20.62 1.40
C CYS A 248 3.41 21.03 2.14
N LEU A 249 4.27 20.07 2.44
CA LEU A 249 5.53 20.34 3.14
C LEU A 249 6.52 21.11 2.25
N THR A 250 6.66 20.70 0.99
CA THR A 250 7.71 21.27 0.11
C THR A 250 7.28 22.58 -0.56
N LEU A 251 6.00 22.73 -0.90
CA LEU A 251 5.53 23.86 -1.69
C LEU A 251 4.96 25.03 -0.88
N VAL A 252 4.83 24.92 0.46
CA VAL A 252 4.21 25.93 1.31
C VAL A 252 4.75 27.34 1.09
N TYR A 253 6.06 27.50 0.93
CA TYR A 253 6.70 28.81 0.69
C TYR A 253 6.44 29.35 -0.71
N LEU A 254 6.52 28.50 -1.73
CA LEU A 254 6.23 28.88 -3.13
C LEU A 254 4.78 29.29 -3.31
N LEU A 255 3.84 28.52 -2.72
CA LEU A 255 2.41 28.82 -2.77
C LEU A 255 2.11 30.16 -2.10
N SER A 256 2.76 30.49 -0.98
CA SER A 256 2.61 31.79 -0.32
C SER A 256 2.98 32.96 -1.24
N TYR A 257 4.01 32.79 -2.06
CA TYR A 257 4.48 33.81 -2.98
C TYR A 257 3.59 33.94 -4.24
N ILE A 258 2.96 32.86 -4.71
CA ILE A 258 2.15 32.84 -5.94
C ILE A 258 0.98 33.82 -5.86
N HIS A 259 0.45 34.09 -4.67
CA HIS A 259 -0.68 35.01 -4.52
C HIS A 259 -0.37 36.44 -4.97
N ILE A 260 0.88 36.86 -4.92
CA ILE A 260 1.33 38.22 -5.32
C ILE A 260 2.01 38.23 -6.68
N SER A 261 2.69 37.14 -7.06
CA SER A 261 3.50 37.08 -8.29
C SER A 261 2.68 37.18 -9.59
N GLY A 262 1.38 36.92 -9.55
CA GLY A 262 0.55 36.81 -10.75
C GLY A 262 0.62 35.44 -11.44
N ALA A 263 1.38 34.50 -10.90
CA ALA A 263 1.58 33.16 -11.49
C ALA A 263 0.44 32.17 -11.18
N LYS A 264 -0.73 32.64 -10.77
CA LYS A 264 -1.89 31.79 -10.42
C LYS A 264 -2.39 30.98 -11.63
N MET A 265 -2.63 31.66 -12.76
CA MET A 265 -3.13 30.99 -13.96
C MET A 265 -2.14 30.00 -14.56
N PRO A 266 -0.85 30.30 -14.73
CA PRO A 266 0.15 29.30 -15.12
C PRO A 266 0.17 28.08 -14.21
N LEU A 267 0.09 28.24 -12.88
CA LEU A 267 0.05 27.12 -11.96
C LEU A 267 -1.16 26.22 -12.19
N ILE A 268 -2.36 26.82 -12.27
CA ILE A 268 -3.61 26.07 -12.50
C ILE A 268 -3.55 25.32 -13.82
N VAL A 269 -3.15 26.01 -14.91
CA VAL A 269 -3.08 25.39 -16.23
C VAL A 269 -2.08 24.25 -16.26
N THR A 270 -0.86 24.43 -15.74
CA THR A 270 0.16 23.38 -15.75
C THR A 270 -0.23 22.19 -14.90
N THR A 271 -0.84 22.39 -13.74
CA THR A 271 -1.33 21.28 -12.89
C THR A 271 -2.49 20.54 -13.52
N CYS A 272 -3.45 21.24 -14.13
CA CYS A 272 -4.57 20.61 -14.86
C CYS A 272 -4.08 19.82 -16.08
N LEU A 273 -3.12 20.37 -16.84
CA LEU A 273 -2.53 19.67 -17.99
C LEU A 273 -1.76 18.43 -17.55
N LEU A 274 -0.94 18.53 -16.52
CA LEU A 274 -0.17 17.39 -15.98
C LEU A 274 -1.12 16.27 -15.51
N PHE A 275 -2.18 16.62 -14.80
CA PHE A 275 -3.21 15.67 -14.37
C PHE A 275 -3.92 15.02 -15.56
N GLY A 276 -4.40 15.85 -16.51
CA GLY A 276 -5.12 15.38 -17.69
C GLY A 276 -4.28 14.45 -18.58
N ILE A 277 -3.00 14.78 -18.80
CA ILE A 277 -2.06 13.94 -19.54
C ILE A 277 -1.83 12.62 -18.81
N SER A 278 -1.58 12.66 -17.49
CA SER A 278 -1.36 11.44 -16.70
C SER A 278 -2.58 10.52 -16.69
N LEU A 279 -3.77 11.10 -16.58
CA LEU A 279 -5.03 10.35 -16.65
C LEU A 279 -5.24 9.74 -18.04
N ALA A 280 -5.00 10.50 -19.11
CA ALA A 280 -5.09 10.01 -20.48
C ALA A 280 -4.11 8.85 -20.76
N VAL A 281 -2.86 8.96 -20.30
CA VAL A 281 -1.84 7.91 -20.43
C VAL A 281 -2.32 6.62 -19.77
N VAL A 282 -2.95 6.71 -18.60
CA VAL A 282 -3.48 5.54 -17.88
C VAL A 282 -4.70 4.96 -18.60
N GLN A 283 -5.65 5.80 -19.04
CA GLN A 283 -6.86 5.35 -19.73
C GLN A 283 -6.58 4.70 -21.08
N LEU A 284 -5.67 5.29 -21.85
CA LEU A 284 -5.28 4.76 -23.16
C LEU A 284 -4.35 3.54 -23.06
N GLY A 285 -3.89 3.19 -21.87
CA GLY A 285 -2.98 2.07 -21.67
C GLY A 285 -1.61 2.26 -22.34
N VAL A 286 -1.21 3.51 -22.61
CA VAL A 286 0.09 3.83 -23.24
C VAL A 286 1.25 3.32 -22.39
N VAL A 287 1.10 3.40 -21.06
CA VAL A 287 2.04 2.83 -20.10
C VAL A 287 1.36 1.66 -19.42
N PRO A 288 1.75 0.42 -19.75
CA PRO A 288 1.20 -0.77 -19.11
C PRO A 288 1.63 -0.83 -17.64
N PRO A 289 0.79 -1.37 -16.72
CA PRO A 289 1.13 -1.48 -15.30
C PRO A 289 2.31 -2.41 -15.03
N PHE A 290 2.60 -3.35 -15.94
CA PHE A 290 3.72 -4.27 -15.87
C PHE A 290 4.53 -4.22 -17.17
N ASN A 291 5.85 -4.36 -17.07
CA ASN A 291 6.80 -4.45 -18.16
C ASN A 291 7.90 -5.47 -17.80
N GLU A 292 8.95 -5.60 -18.63
CA GLU A 292 10.06 -6.54 -18.38
C GLU A 292 10.81 -6.24 -17.08
N ASP A 293 10.97 -4.94 -16.72
CA ASP A 293 11.66 -4.53 -15.50
C ASP A 293 10.80 -4.70 -14.24
N THR A 294 9.49 -4.55 -14.40
CA THR A 294 8.48 -4.72 -13.34
C THR A 294 7.52 -5.82 -13.72
N ALA A 295 8.05 -7.02 -13.88
CA ALA A 295 7.29 -8.16 -14.37
C ALA A 295 6.20 -8.59 -13.39
N ARG A 296 5.06 -9.02 -13.96
CA ARG A 296 3.97 -9.59 -13.20
C ARG A 296 4.32 -10.98 -12.72
N ALA A 297 4.30 -11.22 -11.41
CA ALA A 297 4.54 -12.53 -10.84
C ALA A 297 3.33 -13.45 -11.05
N ILE A 298 3.48 -14.52 -11.80
CA ILE A 298 2.43 -15.52 -12.05
C ILE A 298 2.91 -16.88 -11.55
N ASN A 299 1.99 -17.60 -10.90
CA ASN A 299 2.17 -19.00 -10.55
C ASN A 299 1.26 -19.84 -11.45
N VAL A 300 1.82 -20.91 -11.99
CA VAL A 300 1.12 -21.88 -12.83
C VAL A 300 1.13 -23.21 -12.10
N VAL A 301 -0.04 -23.74 -11.79
CA VAL A 301 -0.18 -24.99 -11.03
C VAL A 301 -1.06 -25.95 -11.80
N HIS A 302 -0.58 -27.17 -12.03
CA HIS A 302 -1.40 -28.26 -12.51
C HIS A 302 -2.09 -28.90 -11.30
N ILE A 303 -3.41 -28.79 -11.22
CA ILE A 303 -4.21 -29.30 -10.09
C ILE A 303 -4.90 -30.59 -10.53
N VAL A 304 -4.75 -31.62 -9.72
CA VAL A 304 -5.49 -32.87 -9.81
C VAL A 304 -6.39 -32.98 -8.58
N ASP A 305 -7.68 -32.85 -8.79
CA ASP A 305 -8.68 -32.84 -7.72
C ASP A 305 -9.28 -34.25 -7.53
N MET A 306 -8.99 -34.84 -6.39
CA MET A 306 -9.46 -36.16 -5.96
C MET A 306 -10.62 -36.08 -4.94
N THR A 307 -11.10 -34.88 -4.62
CA THR A 307 -12.07 -34.68 -3.54
C THR A 307 -13.43 -35.36 -3.80
N GLY A 308 -13.80 -35.52 -5.08
CA GLY A 308 -15.05 -36.19 -5.50
C GLY A 308 -14.92 -37.67 -5.91
N ALA A 309 -13.68 -38.19 -6.00
CA ALA A 309 -13.42 -39.49 -6.59
C ALA A 309 -13.52 -40.69 -5.61
N ARG A 310 -13.90 -40.49 -4.34
CA ARG A 310 -14.06 -41.55 -3.36
C ARG A 310 -15.45 -42.20 -3.48
N GLY A 311 -15.48 -43.38 -4.06
CA GLY A 311 -16.62 -44.32 -3.95
C GLY A 311 -17.23 -44.81 -5.25
N GLU A 312 -17.13 -44.13 -6.36
CA GLU A 312 -17.54 -44.59 -7.70
C GLU A 312 -16.43 -44.21 -8.69
N MET A 313 -16.29 -44.99 -9.77
CA MET A 313 -15.25 -44.84 -10.84
C MET A 313 -15.28 -43.47 -11.55
N GLN A 314 -15.17 -42.40 -10.80
CA GLN A 314 -15.07 -41.05 -11.35
C GLN A 314 -13.59 -40.70 -11.56
N GLU A 315 -13.20 -40.44 -12.79
CA GLU A 315 -11.83 -39.97 -13.08
C GLU A 315 -11.57 -38.66 -12.33
N PRO A 316 -10.33 -38.47 -11.81
CA PRO A 316 -9.94 -37.23 -11.14
C PRO A 316 -10.12 -36.04 -12.06
N ALA A 317 -10.67 -34.96 -11.56
CA ALA A 317 -10.75 -33.71 -12.30
C ALA A 317 -9.37 -33.04 -12.34
N SER A 318 -8.82 -32.82 -13.53
CA SER A 318 -7.50 -32.22 -13.69
C SER A 318 -7.57 -30.93 -14.52
N HIS A 319 -6.95 -29.86 -14.03
CA HIS A 319 -6.95 -28.56 -14.70
C HIS A 319 -5.69 -27.76 -14.41
N ILE A 320 -5.34 -26.83 -15.30
CA ILE A 320 -4.26 -25.87 -15.04
C ILE A 320 -4.87 -24.65 -14.34
N SER A 321 -4.23 -24.23 -13.27
CA SER A 321 -4.62 -23.05 -12.50
C SER A 321 -3.54 -21.98 -12.54
N LEU A 322 -3.95 -20.74 -12.73
CA LEU A 322 -3.12 -19.56 -12.79
C LEU A 322 -3.52 -18.61 -11.67
N PHE A 323 -2.56 -18.14 -10.91
CA PHE A 323 -2.80 -17.08 -9.94
C PHE A 323 -1.60 -16.14 -9.81
N SER A 324 -1.86 -14.95 -9.33
CA SER A 324 -0.84 -13.93 -9.14
C SER A 324 -0.88 -13.36 -7.73
N THR A 325 0.29 -13.05 -7.20
CA THR A 325 0.45 -12.29 -5.95
C THR A 325 0.62 -10.78 -6.22
N THR A 326 0.41 -10.33 -7.46
CA THR A 326 0.41 -8.92 -7.85
C THR A 326 -1.02 -8.43 -8.08
N PRO A 327 -1.29 -7.14 -7.85
CA PRO A 327 -2.63 -6.57 -8.01
C PRO A 327 -3.23 -6.71 -9.41
N GLY A 328 -4.55 -6.81 -9.46
CA GLY A 328 -5.34 -6.81 -10.69
C GLY A 328 -5.72 -8.19 -11.22
N SER A 329 -6.76 -8.22 -12.07
CA SER A 329 -7.25 -9.45 -12.71
C SER A 329 -6.26 -10.02 -13.73
N LEU A 330 -6.30 -11.34 -13.94
CA LEU A 330 -5.44 -12.05 -14.90
C LEU A 330 -6.06 -12.16 -16.31
N VAL A 331 -7.16 -11.47 -16.57
CA VAL A 331 -7.94 -11.62 -17.81
C VAL A 331 -7.08 -11.36 -19.05
N LYS A 332 -6.25 -10.31 -19.03
CA LYS A 332 -5.39 -9.95 -20.17
C LYS A 332 -4.31 -11.00 -20.49
N GLU A 333 -3.73 -11.59 -19.43
CA GLU A 333 -2.73 -12.63 -19.55
C GLU A 333 -3.34 -13.92 -20.09
N VAL A 334 -4.54 -14.25 -19.60
CA VAL A 334 -5.29 -15.44 -20.02
C VAL A 334 -5.79 -15.32 -21.46
N GLU A 335 -6.25 -14.14 -21.90
CA GLU A 335 -6.63 -13.89 -23.28
C GLU A 335 -5.47 -14.17 -24.27
N GLN A 336 -4.23 -13.87 -23.88
CA GLN A 336 -3.06 -14.17 -24.70
C GLN A 336 -2.69 -15.66 -24.72
N ILE A 337 -2.94 -16.39 -23.63
CA ILE A 337 -2.71 -17.83 -23.59
C ILE A 337 -3.68 -18.56 -24.54
N GLY A 338 -4.88 -18.04 -24.72
CA GLY A 338 -5.89 -18.53 -25.66
C GLY A 338 -7.19 -18.96 -24.98
N GLU A 339 -8.12 -19.50 -25.76
CA GLU A 339 -9.44 -19.92 -25.31
C GLU A 339 -9.39 -21.06 -24.29
N GLY A 340 -10.35 -21.11 -23.38
CA GLY A 340 -10.59 -22.20 -22.45
C GLY A 340 -10.10 -21.95 -21.04
N PHE A 341 -10.01 -20.70 -20.62
CA PHE A 341 -9.78 -20.32 -19.22
C PHE A 341 -10.95 -19.50 -18.67
N THR A 342 -11.37 -19.85 -17.48
CA THR A 342 -12.36 -19.12 -16.70
C THR A 342 -11.68 -18.51 -15.47
N CYS A 343 -12.01 -17.26 -15.13
CA CYS A 343 -11.45 -16.54 -14.00
C CYS A 343 -12.52 -16.23 -12.97
N GLY A 344 -12.19 -16.39 -11.70
CA GLY A 344 -13.12 -16.13 -10.60
C GLY A 344 -12.60 -16.57 -9.24
N THR A 345 -13.54 -16.71 -8.32
CA THR A 345 -13.30 -17.18 -6.94
C THR A 345 -13.94 -18.54 -6.67
N ASP A 346 -14.59 -19.15 -7.68
CA ASP A 346 -15.43 -20.34 -7.50
C ASP A 346 -14.61 -21.62 -7.26
N LYS A 347 -13.39 -21.68 -7.80
CA LYS A 347 -12.45 -22.77 -7.52
C LYS A 347 -11.34 -22.28 -6.61
N PRO A 348 -11.31 -22.68 -5.33
CA PRO A 348 -10.27 -22.28 -4.41
C PRO A 348 -8.94 -22.87 -4.84
N LEU A 349 -8.04 -22.05 -5.30
CA LEU A 349 -6.65 -22.40 -5.65
C LEU A 349 -5.86 -22.88 -4.45
N ASP A 350 -6.14 -22.29 -3.32
CA ASP A 350 -5.60 -22.69 -2.04
C ASP A 350 -6.67 -23.45 -1.25
N PHE A 351 -6.73 -24.73 -1.51
CA PHE A 351 -7.71 -25.65 -0.96
C PHE A 351 -7.70 -25.71 0.58
N VAL A 352 -6.57 -25.41 1.20
CA VAL A 352 -6.38 -25.55 2.65
C VAL A 352 -6.19 -24.21 3.36
N THR A 353 -5.35 -23.32 2.85
CA THR A 353 -4.97 -22.09 3.56
C THR A 353 -5.87 -20.90 3.26
N PHE A 354 -6.71 -20.99 2.22
CA PHE A 354 -7.63 -19.94 1.77
C PHE A 354 -6.99 -18.56 1.50
N LEU A 355 -5.66 -18.50 1.35
CA LEU A 355 -4.92 -17.26 1.14
C LEU A 355 -5.10 -16.68 -0.26
N VAL A 356 -5.40 -17.53 -1.26
CA VAL A 356 -5.60 -17.13 -2.64
C VAL A 356 -7.05 -17.38 -3.03
N LYS A 357 -7.83 -16.32 -3.13
CA LYS A 357 -9.26 -16.39 -3.44
C LYS A 357 -9.55 -16.26 -4.93
N TYR A 358 -8.71 -15.54 -5.70
CA TYR A 358 -8.92 -15.28 -7.11
C TYR A 358 -7.87 -15.97 -7.97
N GLY A 359 -8.32 -16.62 -9.03
CA GLY A 359 -7.45 -17.23 -10.02
C GLY A 359 -8.17 -17.52 -11.33
N CYS A 360 -7.46 -18.08 -12.28
CA CYS A 360 -7.99 -18.54 -13.55
C CYS A 360 -7.67 -20.02 -13.71
N TRP A 361 -8.60 -20.81 -14.23
CA TRP A 361 -8.41 -22.24 -14.45
C TRP A 361 -8.84 -22.63 -15.87
N SER A 362 -8.18 -23.66 -16.40
CA SER A 362 -8.54 -24.19 -17.71
C SER A 362 -9.83 -24.98 -17.66
N ASP A 363 -10.70 -24.82 -18.66
CA ASP A 363 -11.95 -25.60 -18.80
C ASP A 363 -11.70 -27.01 -19.37
N LYS A 364 -10.51 -27.27 -19.88
CA LYS A 364 -10.12 -28.56 -20.48
C LYS A 364 -9.47 -29.44 -19.44
N ASN A 365 -9.93 -30.70 -19.35
CA ASN A 365 -9.28 -31.71 -18.52
C ASN A 365 -7.85 -31.96 -19.00
N ALA A 366 -6.88 -31.78 -18.11
CA ALA A 366 -5.47 -31.95 -18.36
C ALA A 366 -4.95 -33.28 -17.82
N ASN A 367 -5.58 -34.41 -18.22
CA ASN A 367 -5.28 -35.74 -17.68
C ASN A 367 -3.92 -36.33 -18.10
N ILE A 368 -3.00 -35.50 -18.59
CA ILE A 368 -1.68 -35.92 -19.09
C ILE A 368 -0.60 -35.37 -18.16
N GLY A 369 0.37 -36.20 -17.78
CA GLY A 369 1.59 -35.76 -17.08
C GLY A 369 1.62 -36.04 -15.59
N TRP A 370 0.73 -36.87 -15.08
CA TRP A 370 0.75 -37.44 -13.73
C TRP A 370 0.40 -38.93 -13.79
N HIS A 371 0.79 -39.70 -12.74
CA HIS A 371 0.49 -41.12 -12.64
C HIS A 371 -0.33 -41.40 -11.37
N GLU A 372 -1.18 -42.42 -11.40
CA GLU A 372 -1.96 -42.82 -10.23
C GLU A 372 -1.10 -43.18 -9.03
N THR A 373 0.14 -43.63 -9.26
CA THR A 373 1.12 -43.92 -8.21
C THR A 373 1.58 -42.68 -7.43
N ASP A 374 1.40 -41.48 -7.99
CA ASP A 374 1.83 -40.22 -7.38
C ASP A 374 0.74 -39.59 -6.48
N ILE A 375 -0.48 -40.14 -6.54
CA ILE A 375 -1.63 -39.67 -5.78
C ILE A 375 -1.40 -39.92 -4.28
N PRO A 376 -1.54 -38.89 -3.43
CA PRO A 376 -1.44 -39.07 -1.99
C PRO A 376 -2.57 -39.93 -1.45
N LEU A 377 -2.27 -40.78 -0.49
CA LEU A 377 -3.24 -41.66 0.13
C LEU A 377 -3.53 -41.19 1.56
N ILE A 378 -4.82 -41.13 1.88
CA ILE A 378 -5.32 -40.94 3.26
C ILE A 378 -6.12 -42.18 3.61
N HIS A 379 -5.70 -42.87 4.64
CA HIS A 379 -6.34 -44.10 5.09
C HIS A 379 -6.60 -44.08 6.59
N VAL A 380 -7.80 -44.46 7.00
CA VAL A 380 -8.13 -44.64 8.41
C VAL A 380 -7.67 -46.02 8.82
N GLU A 381 -6.76 -46.11 9.79
CA GLU A 381 -6.19 -47.37 10.28
C GLU A 381 -7.07 -47.97 11.42
N ASP A 382 -7.48 -47.08 12.33
CA ASP A 382 -8.31 -47.46 13.47
C ASP A 382 -9.24 -46.32 13.87
N ASP A 383 -10.49 -46.65 14.24
CA ASP A 383 -11.48 -45.70 14.72
C ASP A 383 -12.21 -46.28 15.93
N THR A 384 -11.79 -45.92 17.12
CA THR A 384 -12.41 -46.35 18.37
C THR A 384 -13.69 -45.57 18.61
N LYS A 385 -14.85 -46.22 18.52
CA LYS A 385 -16.19 -45.66 18.77
C LYS A 385 -16.56 -45.79 20.24
N GLY A 386 -16.89 -44.66 20.88
CA GLY A 386 -17.28 -44.62 22.30
C GLY A 386 -17.37 -43.18 22.77
N ASP A 387 -17.45 -42.94 24.10
CA ASP A 387 -17.55 -41.61 24.70
C ASP A 387 -16.37 -40.72 24.35
N ASN A 388 -15.19 -41.31 24.07
CA ASN A 388 -13.99 -40.61 23.60
C ASN A 388 -13.55 -41.25 22.27
N ARG A 389 -14.15 -40.82 21.16
CA ARG A 389 -13.77 -41.30 19.83
C ARG A 389 -12.37 -40.81 19.47
N VAL A 390 -11.47 -41.75 19.15
CA VAL A 390 -10.10 -41.47 18.66
C VAL A 390 -9.94 -42.17 17.33
N SER A 391 -9.51 -41.42 16.31
CA SER A 391 -9.26 -41.98 14.98
C SER A 391 -7.78 -41.89 14.63
N HIS A 392 -7.21 -43.01 14.16
CA HIS A 392 -5.85 -43.10 13.65
C HIS A 392 -5.88 -43.04 12.14
N VAL A 393 -5.27 -42.02 11.57
CA VAL A 393 -5.23 -41.76 10.12
C VAL A 393 -3.79 -41.81 9.62
N SER A 394 -3.52 -42.73 8.70
CA SER A 394 -2.25 -42.81 7.99
C SER A 394 -2.28 -41.97 6.72
N ILE A 395 -1.27 -41.17 6.50
CA ILE A 395 -1.16 -40.29 5.34
C ILE A 395 0.17 -40.58 4.63
N ASP A 396 0.09 -40.94 3.35
CA ASP A 396 1.25 -41.12 2.47
C ASP A 396 1.24 -40.04 1.38
N THR A 397 2.15 -39.09 1.46
CA THR A 397 2.26 -37.96 0.54
C THR A 397 3.08 -38.25 -0.73
N LYS A 398 3.52 -39.51 -0.88
CA LYS A 398 4.27 -40.01 -2.04
C LYS A 398 5.52 -39.17 -2.36
N LEU A 399 5.57 -38.55 -3.55
CA LEU A 399 6.70 -37.77 -4.03
C LEU A 399 6.63 -36.29 -3.66
N SER A 400 5.67 -35.88 -2.81
CA SER A 400 5.50 -34.48 -2.50
C SER A 400 6.71 -33.87 -1.81
N THR A 401 7.05 -32.67 -2.21
CA THR A 401 8.11 -31.83 -1.61
C THR A 401 7.55 -30.92 -0.53
N ARG A 402 6.25 -30.69 -0.58
CA ARG A 402 5.46 -29.89 0.37
C ARG A 402 4.07 -30.44 0.50
N TRP A 403 3.49 -30.24 1.66
CA TRP A 403 2.08 -30.54 1.87
C TRP A 403 1.46 -29.60 2.89
N THR A 404 0.16 -29.42 2.75
CA THR A 404 -0.66 -28.64 3.67
C THR A 404 -1.88 -29.46 4.06
N LEU A 405 -2.09 -29.60 5.37
CA LEU A 405 -3.19 -30.35 5.96
C LEU A 405 -4.10 -29.41 6.71
N GLY A 406 -5.39 -29.43 6.41
CA GLY A 406 -6.46 -28.78 7.16
C GLY A 406 -7.23 -29.81 7.96
N ILE A 407 -7.43 -29.57 9.26
CA ILE A 407 -8.19 -30.38 10.20
C ILE A 407 -9.40 -29.56 10.65
N ASN A 408 -10.60 -30.12 10.51
CA ASN A 408 -11.84 -29.44 10.86
C ASN A 408 -11.96 -29.26 12.38
N THR A 409 -12.03 -28.01 12.85
CA THR A 409 -12.12 -27.67 14.28
C THR A 409 -13.52 -27.84 14.86
N ASP A 410 -14.55 -27.97 14.02
CA ASP A 410 -15.92 -28.19 14.45
C ASP A 410 -16.12 -29.63 14.91
N GLU A 411 -15.32 -30.58 14.38
CA GLU A 411 -15.42 -32.03 14.62
C GLU A 411 -14.27 -32.54 15.51
N VAL A 412 -13.10 -31.90 15.46
CA VAL A 412 -11.87 -32.35 16.15
C VAL A 412 -11.49 -31.37 17.24
N GLU A 413 -11.42 -31.84 18.48
CA GLU A 413 -11.00 -31.04 19.65
C GLU A 413 -9.48 -30.92 19.72
N ASP A 414 -8.78 -32.04 19.51
CA ASP A 414 -7.32 -32.10 19.58
C ASP A 414 -6.74 -33.10 18.57
N PHE A 415 -5.46 -32.96 18.25
CA PHE A 415 -4.76 -33.86 17.35
C PHE A 415 -3.28 -33.97 17.68
N GLN A 416 -2.68 -35.12 17.31
CA GLN A 416 -1.27 -35.39 17.42
C GLN A 416 -0.73 -35.91 16.08
N LEU A 417 0.40 -35.37 15.63
CA LEU A 417 1.08 -35.79 14.42
C LEU A 417 2.35 -36.56 14.77
N LYS A 418 2.51 -37.76 14.20
CA LYS A 418 3.72 -38.57 14.31
C LYS A 418 4.34 -38.74 12.94
N ASP A 419 5.67 -38.68 12.87
CA ASP A 419 6.40 -38.98 11.65
C ASP A 419 6.42 -40.50 11.37
N GLY A 420 6.97 -40.89 10.20
CA GLY A 420 7.09 -42.31 9.83
C GLY A 420 8.00 -43.15 10.75
N ARG A 421 8.61 -42.56 11.81
CA ARG A 421 9.38 -43.22 12.86
C ARG A 421 8.63 -43.26 14.20
N GLU A 422 7.34 -42.91 14.18
CA GLU A 422 6.47 -42.79 15.36
C GLU A 422 6.91 -41.70 16.37
N GLU A 423 7.85 -40.81 15.99
CA GLU A 423 8.21 -39.67 16.80
C GLU A 423 7.17 -38.56 16.66
N LEU A 424 6.81 -37.93 17.80
CA LEU A 424 5.89 -36.78 17.80
C LEU A 424 6.54 -35.61 17.07
N VAL A 425 5.86 -35.10 16.06
CA VAL A 425 6.28 -33.88 15.37
C VAL A 425 5.88 -32.69 16.25
N PRO A 426 6.82 -31.83 16.64
CA PRO A 426 6.48 -30.63 17.40
C PRO A 426 5.62 -29.70 16.53
N ILE A 427 4.37 -29.52 16.94
CA ILE A 427 3.42 -28.61 16.32
C ILE A 427 3.46 -27.31 17.11
N GLY A 428 3.58 -26.18 16.43
CA GLY A 428 3.51 -24.84 17.04
C GLY A 428 2.12 -24.56 17.64
N ASP A 429 1.88 -23.30 17.99
CA ASP A 429 0.58 -22.87 18.53
C ASP A 429 -0.55 -23.24 17.56
N LYS A 430 -1.57 -23.92 18.05
CA LYS A 430 -2.72 -24.32 17.27
C LYS A 430 -3.55 -23.07 16.93
N SER A 431 -3.54 -22.68 15.66
CA SER A 431 -4.33 -21.56 15.16
C SER A 431 -5.58 -22.06 14.45
N ASN A 432 -6.71 -21.45 14.75
CA ASN A 432 -7.96 -21.68 14.02
C ASN A 432 -8.13 -20.61 12.94
N VAL A 433 -8.22 -21.02 11.68
CA VAL A 433 -8.49 -20.13 10.55
C VAL A 433 -9.75 -20.64 9.85
N ASP A 434 -10.82 -19.88 9.91
CA ASP A 434 -12.12 -20.18 9.27
C ASP A 434 -12.68 -21.59 9.58
N GLY A 435 -12.47 -22.09 10.81
CA GLY A 435 -12.90 -23.42 11.25
C GLY A 435 -11.91 -24.55 10.91
N TRP A 436 -10.64 -24.20 10.61
CA TRP A 436 -9.60 -25.18 10.29
C TRP A 436 -8.33 -24.96 11.12
N HIS A 437 -7.77 -26.06 11.64
CA HIS A 437 -6.36 -26.10 12.02
C HIS A 437 -5.52 -26.40 10.79
N ILE A 438 -4.56 -25.52 10.48
CA ILE A 438 -3.75 -25.63 9.27
C ILE A 438 -2.32 -26.01 9.65
N ILE A 439 -1.83 -27.14 9.14
CA ILE A 439 -0.45 -27.59 9.27
C ILE A 439 0.20 -27.50 7.89
N GLN A 440 1.30 -26.77 7.81
CA GLN A 440 2.11 -26.67 6.59
C GLN A 440 3.46 -27.28 6.80
N PHE A 441 3.88 -28.13 5.88
CA PHE A 441 5.21 -28.71 5.87
C PHE A 441 5.93 -28.41 4.56
N SER A 442 7.16 -27.91 4.64
CA SER A 442 7.99 -27.57 3.49
C SER A 442 9.44 -28.01 3.78
N GLY A 443 9.77 -29.25 3.47
CA GLY A 443 11.09 -29.85 3.68
C GLY A 443 11.86 -30.19 2.41
N GLY A 444 11.27 -29.89 1.24
CA GLY A 444 11.82 -30.28 -0.05
C GLY A 444 12.03 -31.79 -0.13
N LYS A 445 13.16 -32.23 -0.67
CA LYS A 445 13.48 -33.67 -0.84
C LYS A 445 13.59 -34.45 0.50
N LYS A 446 13.65 -33.75 1.65
CA LYS A 446 13.71 -34.33 2.98
C LYS A 446 12.36 -34.35 3.71
N SER A 447 11.27 -33.96 3.05
CA SER A 447 9.92 -34.03 3.61
C SER A 447 9.58 -35.46 4.05
N PRO A 448 9.01 -35.66 5.24
CA PRO A 448 8.45 -36.96 5.61
C PRO A 448 7.34 -37.30 4.63
N ARG A 449 7.43 -38.50 4.04
CA ARG A 449 6.45 -38.98 3.04
C ARG A 449 5.27 -39.68 3.70
N LYS A 450 5.52 -40.32 4.83
CA LYS A 450 4.50 -41.02 5.62
C LYS A 450 4.45 -40.41 7.00
N PHE A 451 3.24 -40.16 7.45
CA PHE A 451 2.98 -39.71 8.81
C PHE A 451 1.64 -40.25 9.30
N SER A 452 1.51 -40.39 10.62
CA SER A 452 0.30 -40.83 11.30
C SER A 452 -0.29 -39.67 12.08
N LEU A 453 -1.60 -39.48 11.95
CA LEU A 453 -2.37 -38.45 12.62
C LEU A 453 -3.36 -39.11 13.58
N MET A 454 -3.29 -38.76 14.84
CA MET A 454 -4.27 -39.14 15.85
C MET A 454 -5.24 -37.98 16.04
N LEU A 455 -6.52 -38.21 15.85
CA LEU A 455 -7.60 -37.22 15.98
C LEU A 455 -8.41 -37.55 17.24
N PHE A 456 -8.59 -36.56 18.09
CA PHE A 456 -9.43 -36.61 19.27
C PHE A 456 -10.72 -35.82 18.94
N TRP A 457 -11.86 -36.53 18.87
CA TRP A 457 -13.10 -35.92 18.46
C TRP A 457 -13.69 -35.04 19.57
N ALA A 458 -14.33 -33.95 19.18
CA ALA A 458 -15.05 -33.09 20.11
C ALA A 458 -16.24 -33.88 20.71
N ALA A 459 -16.44 -33.76 22.02
CA ALA A 459 -17.58 -34.35 22.70
C ALA A 459 -18.86 -33.78 22.09
N ASN A 460 -19.71 -34.65 21.52
CA ASN A 460 -20.95 -34.27 20.82
C ASN A 460 -21.90 -33.53 21.77
N ASN A 461 -21.92 -32.23 21.77
CA ASN A 461 -22.99 -31.37 22.31
C ASN A 461 -24.13 -31.16 21.29
N HIS A 462 -24.35 -32.07 20.37
CA HIS A 462 -25.48 -32.00 19.43
C HIS A 462 -26.78 -32.44 20.07
N THR A 463 -27.32 -31.62 20.97
CA THR A 463 -28.75 -31.63 21.27
C THR A 463 -29.46 -30.93 20.11
N GLY A 464 -29.96 -31.76 19.19
CA GLY A 464 -31.18 -31.57 18.45
C GLY A 464 -31.41 -30.23 17.75
N MET A 465 -30.77 -30.03 16.59
CA MET A 465 -31.42 -29.34 15.48
C MET A 465 -30.79 -29.85 14.18
N SER A 466 -31.55 -30.68 13.47
CA SER A 466 -31.23 -31.11 12.10
C SER A 466 -31.39 -29.90 11.15
N ASP A 467 -30.36 -29.11 11.03
CA ASP A 467 -30.24 -28.14 9.93
C ASP A 467 -29.83 -28.92 8.68
N SER A 468 -30.82 -29.36 7.92
CA SER A 468 -30.69 -30.14 6.69
C SER A 468 -30.04 -29.40 5.51
N ASN A 469 -29.50 -28.20 5.72
CA ASN A 469 -28.93 -27.34 4.69
C ASN A 469 -27.46 -26.87 4.94
N ARG A 470 -26.76 -27.39 5.96
CA ARG A 470 -25.32 -27.16 6.06
C ARG A 470 -24.60 -28.18 5.19
N GLU A 471 -23.89 -27.70 4.15
CA GLU A 471 -22.88 -28.51 3.47
C GLU A 471 -21.93 -29.08 4.52
N LYS A 472 -21.92 -30.41 4.71
CA LYS A 472 -21.01 -31.08 5.65
C LYS A 472 -19.59 -30.83 5.21
N LYS A 473 -18.82 -30.04 5.99
CA LYS A 473 -17.41 -29.84 5.76
C LYS A 473 -16.66 -31.17 5.90
N PRO A 474 -15.66 -31.47 5.05
CA PRO A 474 -14.85 -32.67 5.25
C PRO A 474 -14.08 -32.61 6.57
N LEU A 475 -13.72 -33.79 7.11
CA LEU A 475 -12.91 -33.90 8.32
C LEU A 475 -11.47 -33.38 8.10
N LEU A 476 -10.87 -33.85 7.02
CA LEU A 476 -9.51 -33.49 6.64
C LEU A 476 -9.48 -32.99 5.20
N LYS A 477 -8.59 -32.03 4.95
CA LYS A 477 -8.22 -31.57 3.61
C LYS A 477 -6.71 -31.68 3.48
N LEU A 478 -6.23 -32.35 2.45
CA LEU A 478 -4.82 -32.47 2.16
C LEU A 478 -4.51 -31.92 0.78
N ARG A 479 -3.56 -31.00 0.70
CA ARG A 479 -2.92 -30.59 -0.54
C ARG A 479 -1.48 -31.01 -0.51
N THR A 480 -1.01 -31.70 -1.56
CA THR A 480 0.39 -32.05 -1.75
C THR A 480 0.91 -31.41 -3.01
N ASP A 481 2.12 -30.87 -2.97
CA ASP A 481 2.77 -30.22 -4.10
C ASP A 481 4.03 -30.99 -4.49
N VAL A 482 4.14 -31.34 -5.77
CA VAL A 482 5.30 -32.00 -6.37
C VAL A 482 5.99 -31.03 -7.33
N ASP A 483 7.30 -30.87 -7.22
CA ASP A 483 8.09 -30.01 -8.10
C ASP A 483 8.32 -30.71 -9.45
N THR A 484 7.26 -30.79 -10.26
CA THR A 484 7.28 -31.44 -11.57
C THR A 484 6.64 -30.54 -12.60
N LEU A 485 7.32 -30.36 -13.73
CA LEU A 485 6.79 -29.66 -14.91
C LEU A 485 6.04 -30.67 -15.76
N THR A 486 4.72 -30.49 -15.87
CA THR A 486 3.86 -31.32 -16.73
C THR A 486 3.74 -30.71 -18.11
N LEU A 487 3.50 -31.52 -19.15
CA LEU A 487 3.36 -31.05 -20.55
C LEU A 487 2.26 -29.98 -20.70
N PRO A 488 1.06 -30.07 -20.06
CA PRO A 488 0.07 -29.01 -20.11
C PRO A 488 0.56 -27.70 -19.50
N THR A 489 1.32 -27.76 -18.40
CA THR A 489 1.93 -26.57 -17.77
C THR A 489 2.95 -25.92 -18.69
N GLU A 490 3.81 -26.72 -19.33
CA GLU A 490 4.82 -26.23 -20.28
C GLU A 490 4.16 -25.51 -21.47
N THR A 491 3.05 -26.03 -21.97
CA THR A 491 2.30 -25.41 -23.07
C THR A 491 1.74 -24.04 -22.67
N VAL A 492 1.24 -23.90 -21.45
CA VAL A 492 0.74 -22.62 -20.91
C VAL A 492 1.89 -21.63 -20.73
N LEU A 493 3.03 -22.09 -20.20
CA LEU A 493 4.22 -21.28 -20.02
C LEU A 493 4.76 -20.67 -21.31
N GLY A 494 4.80 -21.46 -22.37
CA GLY A 494 5.26 -21.00 -23.69
C GLY A 494 4.37 -19.91 -24.31
N LYS A 495 3.15 -19.73 -23.80
CA LYS A 495 2.19 -18.73 -24.26
C LYS A 495 2.06 -17.52 -23.34
N LEU A 496 2.74 -17.51 -22.17
CA LEU A 496 2.69 -16.37 -21.27
C LEU A 496 3.29 -15.12 -21.90
N PRO A 497 2.68 -13.92 -21.68
CA PRO A 497 3.24 -12.67 -22.14
C PRO A 497 4.66 -12.41 -21.60
N HIS A 498 5.48 -11.66 -22.36
CA HIS A 498 6.87 -11.32 -21.97
C HIS A 498 6.98 -10.45 -20.70
N TRP A 499 5.91 -9.76 -20.32
CA TRP A 499 5.86 -9.01 -19.05
C TRP A 499 5.48 -9.88 -17.83
N CYS A 500 5.32 -11.19 -18.02
CA CYS A 500 5.07 -12.13 -16.94
C CYS A 500 6.38 -12.81 -16.53
N SER A 501 6.58 -12.98 -15.25
CA SER A 501 7.67 -13.78 -14.71
C SER A 501 7.11 -14.89 -13.83
N LEU A 502 7.75 -16.04 -13.85
CA LEU A 502 7.48 -17.11 -12.94
C LEU A 502 8.16 -16.78 -11.62
N PHE A 503 7.37 -16.52 -10.60
CA PHE A 503 7.90 -16.15 -9.29
C PHE A 503 7.40 -17.12 -8.23
N GLY A 504 8.33 -17.83 -7.60
CA GLY A 504 8.08 -18.67 -6.45
C GLY A 504 8.92 -18.21 -5.26
N LYS A 505 8.28 -17.82 -4.17
CA LYS A 505 8.96 -17.67 -2.88
C LYS A 505 9.40 -19.05 -2.42
N SER A 506 10.69 -19.34 -2.37
CA SER A 506 11.29 -20.55 -1.80
C SER A 506 10.89 -21.88 -2.44
N THR A 507 10.05 -21.90 -3.46
CA THR A 507 9.46 -23.10 -4.03
C THR A 507 9.31 -22.93 -5.53
N SER A 508 9.39 -24.03 -6.28
CA SER A 508 9.16 -24.01 -7.70
C SER A 508 7.82 -23.35 -8.03
N PRO A 509 7.77 -22.37 -8.94
CA PRO A 509 6.52 -21.76 -9.39
C PRO A 509 5.69 -22.70 -10.27
N LEU A 510 6.22 -23.87 -10.56
CA LEU A 510 5.70 -24.87 -11.46
C LEU A 510 5.46 -26.14 -10.65
N ASN A 511 4.22 -26.33 -10.23
CA ASN A 511 3.87 -27.44 -9.35
C ASN A 511 2.79 -28.30 -9.97
N LEU A 512 2.89 -29.59 -9.71
CA LEU A 512 1.78 -30.53 -9.78
C LEU A 512 1.19 -30.65 -8.37
N ALA A 513 -0.05 -30.28 -8.18
CA ALA A 513 -0.72 -30.30 -6.88
C ALA A 513 -1.86 -31.35 -6.89
N PHE A 514 -1.89 -32.20 -5.87
CA PHE A 514 -3.00 -33.13 -5.63
C PHE A 514 -3.86 -32.60 -4.48
N LEU A 515 -5.17 -32.54 -4.67
CA LEU A 515 -6.14 -32.18 -3.67
C LEU A 515 -6.90 -33.45 -3.24
N THR A 516 -6.91 -33.72 -1.95
CA THR A 516 -7.58 -34.89 -1.36
C THR A 516 -8.36 -34.48 -0.13
N SER A 517 -9.52 -35.08 0.11
CA SER A 517 -10.28 -34.85 1.34
C SER A 517 -10.75 -36.17 1.96
N LEU A 518 -10.94 -36.16 3.27
CA LEU A 518 -11.55 -37.25 4.04
C LEU A 518 -12.89 -36.74 4.56
N ALA A 519 -13.97 -37.51 4.33
CA ALA A 519 -15.30 -37.19 4.86
C ALA A 519 -15.36 -37.34 6.39
N VAL A 520 -16.39 -36.77 7.02
CA VAL A 520 -16.64 -36.89 8.46
C VAL A 520 -17.14 -38.31 8.81
N ASP A 521 -17.96 -38.89 7.93
CA ASP A 521 -18.53 -40.25 8.09
C ASP A 521 -17.66 -41.23 7.29
N PHE A 522 -16.87 -42.06 7.94
CA PHE A 522 -16.10 -43.16 7.39
C PHE A 522 -16.22 -44.42 8.23
#